data_2d0e2b02e6dc34f522ccaa972779a100
#
_entry.id   2d0e2b02e6dc34f522ccaa972779a100
#
_cell.length_a   1.000
_cell.length_b   1.000
_cell.length_c   1.000
_cell.angle_alpha   90.00
_cell.angle_beta   90.00
_cell.angle_gamma   90.00
#
_symmetry.space_group_name_H-M   'P 1'
#
loop_
_entity.id
_entity.type
_entity.pdbx_description
1 polymer ?
#
loop_
_entity_poly.entity_id
_entity_poly.type
_entity_poly.pdbx_seq_one_letter_code
_entity_poly.pdbx_strand_id
1 'polypeptide(L)'
;MLQKISLALLGMTAVIMSANPASAITLQVNSGPFSSYADAKTITFDDGTANDPNGFVTYSNITSNIVQGSVSSQYASPYGDNTKFLTIAPVGSNVAGDSGLVNIKFKEAVNYFGFYGGSLDDYNFVDIYKGDQLLKTFSGADVPNAIANGSWTSSEANMFINLVADTGETFDRVVMRSNGIAFETDNHAYRLASVPEPSAMLGVVAIGACGMMSLFKRSQQKVAVKG
;
A
#
# COMPACT_ATOMS: atom_id res chain seq x y z
N MET A 1 -15.80 58.02 -42.10
CA MET A 1 -15.54 57.63 -40.65
C MET A 1 -15.56 56.13 -40.52
N LEU A 2 -14.36 55.52 -40.49
CA LEU A 2 -14.26 54.06 -40.27
C LEU A 2 -14.09 53.84 -38.80
N GLN A 3 -15.06 53.19 -38.15
CA GLN A 3 -14.93 52.67 -36.79
C GLN A 3 -14.10 51.37 -36.78
N LYS A 4 -12.98 51.39 -36.08
CA LYS A 4 -12.15 50.23 -35.83
C LYS A 4 -12.76 49.47 -34.65
N ILE A 5 -13.28 48.27 -34.89
CA ILE A 5 -13.73 47.35 -33.84
C ILE A 5 -12.51 46.58 -33.41
N SER A 6 -12.01 46.86 -32.20
CA SER A 6 -10.95 46.09 -31.55
C SER A 6 -11.57 44.85 -30.90
N LEU A 7 -11.25 43.66 -31.42
CA LEU A 7 -11.66 42.41 -30.87
C LEU A 7 -10.65 42.01 -29.76
N ALA A 8 -11.05 42.20 -28.49
CA ALA A 8 -10.28 41.76 -27.34
C ALA A 8 -10.48 40.23 -27.15
N LEU A 9 -9.45 39.46 -27.47
CA LEU A 9 -9.42 38.02 -27.24
C LEU A 9 -9.09 37.79 -25.75
N LEU A 10 -10.09 37.55 -24.90
CA LEU A 10 -9.91 37.15 -23.53
C LEU A 10 -9.44 35.69 -23.50
N GLY A 11 -8.14 35.47 -23.30
CA GLY A 11 -7.56 34.15 -23.07
C GLY A 11 -7.94 33.65 -21.68
N MET A 12 -8.92 32.76 -21.60
CA MET A 12 -9.31 32.07 -20.39
C MET A 12 -8.33 30.92 -20.15
N THR A 13 -7.28 31.16 -19.39
CA THR A 13 -6.38 30.12 -18.91
C THR A 13 -7.14 29.31 -17.86
N ALA A 14 -7.65 28.13 -18.22
CA ALA A 14 -8.16 27.14 -17.27
C ALA A 14 -6.97 26.60 -16.48
N VAL A 15 -6.79 27.04 -15.24
CA VAL A 15 -5.89 26.40 -14.27
C VAL A 15 -6.57 25.10 -13.85
N ILE A 16 -6.16 24.00 -14.43
CA ILE A 16 -6.54 22.66 -13.97
C ILE A 16 -5.75 22.45 -12.67
N MET A 17 -6.37 22.77 -11.55
CA MET A 17 -5.90 22.29 -10.26
C MET A 17 -6.13 20.77 -10.26
N SER A 18 -5.08 20.00 -10.48
CA SER A 18 -5.08 18.58 -10.15
C SER A 18 -5.15 18.46 -8.62
N ALA A 19 -6.37 18.32 -8.09
CA ALA A 19 -6.51 17.79 -6.76
C ALA A 19 -5.87 16.40 -6.77
N ASN A 20 -4.78 16.21 -6.02
CA ASN A 20 -4.29 14.86 -5.77
C ASN A 20 -5.45 14.09 -5.14
N PRO A 21 -5.95 13.03 -5.77
CA PRO A 21 -6.95 12.21 -5.12
C PRO A 21 -6.35 11.75 -3.78
N ALA A 22 -7.14 11.83 -2.71
CA ALA A 22 -6.73 11.26 -1.43
C ALA A 22 -6.46 9.77 -1.68
N SER A 23 -5.20 9.36 -1.51
CA SER A 23 -4.81 7.95 -1.70
C SER A 23 -5.61 7.10 -0.72
N ALA A 24 -6.55 6.31 -1.22
CA ALA A 24 -7.35 5.45 -0.39
C ALA A 24 -6.70 4.07 -0.33
N ILE A 25 -6.28 3.70 0.88
CA ILE A 25 -5.86 2.34 1.21
C ILE A 25 -6.97 1.71 2.03
N THR A 26 -7.51 0.60 1.54
CA THR A 26 -8.57 -0.14 2.22
C THR A 26 -7.97 -1.30 3.01
N LEU A 27 -8.39 -1.44 4.28
CA LEU A 27 -8.05 -2.56 5.13
C LEU A 27 -9.18 -3.60 5.06
N GLN A 28 -8.81 -4.84 4.74
CA GLN A 28 -9.69 -6.00 4.68
C GLN A 28 -9.06 -7.15 5.47
N VAL A 29 -9.86 -8.12 5.88
CA VAL A 29 -9.38 -9.31 6.60
C VAL A 29 -9.90 -10.58 5.96
N ASN A 30 -9.14 -11.65 6.11
CA ASN A 30 -9.60 -13.00 5.82
C ASN A 30 -9.14 -13.98 6.90
N SER A 31 -9.82 -15.11 6.99
CA SER A 31 -9.44 -16.21 7.86
C SER A 31 -8.22 -16.95 7.34
N GLY A 32 -7.45 -17.56 8.26
CA GLY A 32 -6.25 -18.33 7.94
C GLY A 32 -4.99 -17.48 7.85
N PRO A 33 -3.82 -18.13 7.76
CA PRO A 33 -2.52 -17.47 7.87
C PRO A 33 -1.96 -16.95 6.55
N PHE A 34 -2.69 -17.08 5.42
CA PHE A 34 -2.20 -16.70 4.09
C PHE A 34 -3.14 -15.75 3.37
N SER A 35 -2.57 -15.01 2.41
CA SER A 35 -3.31 -14.13 1.52
C SER A 35 -4.39 -14.89 0.75
N SER A 36 -5.57 -14.28 0.59
CA SER A 36 -6.60 -14.76 -0.33
C SER A 36 -6.35 -14.40 -1.80
N TYR A 37 -5.36 -13.55 -2.09
CA TYR A 37 -4.98 -13.17 -3.45
C TYR A 37 -4.02 -14.20 -4.05
N ALA A 38 -4.48 -14.96 -5.04
CA ALA A 38 -3.72 -16.07 -5.65
C ALA A 38 -2.44 -15.64 -6.38
N ASP A 39 -2.36 -14.37 -6.81
CA ASP A 39 -1.20 -13.78 -7.50
C ASP A 39 -0.21 -13.08 -6.56
N ALA A 40 -0.49 -13.05 -5.25
CA ALA A 40 0.41 -12.48 -4.26
C ALA A 40 1.64 -13.37 -4.06
N LYS A 41 2.80 -12.72 -3.86
CA LYS A 41 4.06 -13.36 -3.47
C LYS A 41 4.16 -13.34 -1.96
N THR A 42 4.57 -14.43 -1.34
CA THR A 42 4.63 -14.55 0.13
C THR A 42 6.06 -14.75 0.62
N ILE A 43 6.37 -14.12 1.75
CA ILE A 43 7.61 -14.25 2.53
C ILE A 43 7.22 -14.81 3.89
N THR A 44 7.68 -16.03 4.21
CA THR A 44 7.19 -16.82 5.36
C THR A 44 8.12 -16.77 6.59
N PHE A 45 9.30 -16.19 6.49
CA PHE A 45 10.34 -16.20 7.55
C PHE A 45 10.79 -17.59 8.05
N ASP A 46 10.29 -18.69 7.53
CA ASP A 46 10.54 -20.07 8.01
C ASP A 46 12.03 -20.44 8.00
N ASP A 47 12.79 -19.91 7.07
CA ASP A 47 14.24 -20.09 6.99
C ASP A 47 15.02 -19.32 8.08
N GLY A 48 14.34 -18.47 8.85
CA GLY A 48 14.92 -17.60 9.88
C GLY A 48 15.48 -16.29 9.33
N THR A 49 15.12 -15.93 8.10
CA THR A 49 15.53 -14.67 7.46
C THR A 49 14.32 -13.89 6.98
N ALA A 50 14.50 -12.57 6.81
CA ALA A 50 13.52 -11.71 6.14
C ALA A 50 13.90 -11.53 4.66
N ASN A 51 14.31 -12.60 4.01
CA ASN A 51 14.74 -12.55 2.63
C ASN A 51 13.56 -12.84 1.70
N ASP A 52 13.31 -11.93 0.75
CA ASP A 52 12.35 -12.20 -0.32
C ASP A 52 13.01 -13.04 -1.40
N PRO A 53 12.55 -14.29 -1.67
CA PRO A 53 13.09 -15.12 -2.72
C PRO A 53 13.02 -14.50 -4.12
N ASN A 54 12.08 -13.57 -4.33
CA ASN A 54 11.91 -12.88 -5.60
C ASN A 54 12.78 -11.61 -5.72
N GLY A 55 13.43 -11.17 -4.63
CA GLY A 55 14.31 -10.01 -4.59
C GLY A 55 13.63 -8.64 -4.78
N PHE A 56 12.31 -8.56 -4.54
CA PHE A 56 11.54 -7.31 -4.65
C PHE A 56 11.41 -6.55 -3.34
N VAL A 57 11.51 -7.25 -2.21
CA VAL A 57 11.29 -6.69 -0.89
C VAL A 57 12.59 -6.65 -0.12
N THR A 58 12.85 -5.53 0.54
CA THR A 58 13.99 -5.37 1.46
C THR A 58 13.46 -4.96 2.81
N TYR A 59 13.88 -5.70 3.83
CA TYR A 59 13.61 -5.38 5.23
C TYR A 59 14.81 -4.65 5.83
N SER A 60 14.56 -3.68 6.69
CA SER A 60 15.59 -3.00 7.48
C SER A 60 15.11 -2.77 8.91
N ASN A 61 16.05 -2.51 9.82
CA ASN A 61 15.86 -2.53 11.27
C ASN A 61 15.44 -3.91 11.78
N ILE A 62 16.03 -4.96 11.21
CA ILE A 62 15.85 -6.34 11.67
C ILE A 62 17.09 -6.78 12.42
N THR A 63 16.97 -6.88 13.74
CA THR A 63 17.99 -7.42 14.62
C THR A 63 17.29 -8.31 15.62
N SER A 64 17.48 -9.62 15.52
CA SER A 64 16.81 -10.62 16.40
C SER A 64 15.27 -10.53 16.36
N ASN A 65 14.70 -10.08 15.24
CA ASN A 65 13.24 -9.93 15.08
C ASN A 65 12.56 -11.23 14.63
N ILE A 66 13.29 -12.23 14.10
CA ILE A 66 12.71 -13.48 13.63
C ILE A 66 12.89 -14.53 14.70
N VAL A 67 11.76 -14.97 15.24
CA VAL A 67 11.68 -15.87 16.40
C VAL A 67 10.76 -17.05 16.10
N GLN A 68 10.73 -18.04 17.01
CA GLN A 68 9.81 -19.18 16.94
C GLN A 68 9.26 -19.51 18.32
N GLY A 69 8.02 -19.95 18.39
CA GLY A 69 7.34 -20.28 19.63
C GLY A 69 6.95 -19.04 20.44
N SER A 70 6.60 -19.23 21.70
CA SER A 70 6.16 -18.15 22.58
C SER A 70 7.08 -18.04 23.79
N VAL A 71 7.42 -16.80 24.16
CA VAL A 71 8.19 -16.52 25.39
C VAL A 71 7.39 -15.54 26.23
N SER A 72 7.04 -15.96 27.45
CA SER A 72 6.21 -15.18 28.37
C SER A 72 6.77 -13.77 28.55
N SER A 73 5.90 -12.76 28.46
CA SER A 73 6.21 -11.32 28.58
C SER A 73 7.15 -10.77 27.50
N GLN A 74 7.33 -11.48 26.39
CA GLN A 74 8.15 -11.05 25.28
C GLN A 74 7.41 -11.06 23.95
N TYR A 75 6.93 -12.25 23.54
CA TYR A 75 6.19 -12.43 22.26
C TYR A 75 5.42 -13.75 22.30
N ALA A 76 4.41 -13.85 21.45
CA ALA A 76 3.62 -15.06 21.29
C ALA A 76 3.57 -15.50 19.82
N SER A 77 3.63 -16.82 19.56
CA SER A 77 3.34 -17.35 18.22
C SER A 77 1.94 -16.90 17.79
N PRO A 78 1.77 -16.43 16.54
CA PRO A 78 0.46 -16.21 15.99
C PRO A 78 -0.42 -17.47 16.11
N TYR A 79 -1.71 -17.30 16.35
CA TYR A 79 -2.63 -18.40 16.61
C TYR A 79 -2.64 -19.45 15.48
N GLY A 80 -2.41 -20.70 15.85
CA GLY A 80 -2.35 -21.80 14.88
C GLY A 80 -1.06 -21.89 14.07
N ASP A 81 -0.08 -21.03 14.34
CA ASP A 81 1.22 -21.02 13.69
C ASP A 81 2.31 -21.60 14.61
N ASN A 82 3.13 -22.50 14.06
CA ASN A 82 4.28 -23.11 14.75
C ASN A 82 5.60 -22.82 14.01
N THR A 83 5.57 -21.99 13.01
CA THR A 83 6.73 -21.62 12.19
C THR A 83 7.50 -20.44 12.81
N LYS A 84 8.50 -19.93 12.12
CA LYS A 84 9.16 -18.70 12.54
C LYS A 84 8.38 -17.49 12.02
N PHE A 85 8.36 -16.44 12.79
CA PHE A 85 7.63 -15.21 12.51
C PHE A 85 8.43 -13.97 12.91
N LEU A 86 7.99 -12.82 12.45
CA LEU A 86 8.58 -11.52 12.76
C LEU A 86 7.92 -10.96 14.03
N THR A 87 8.71 -10.54 15.02
CA THR A 87 8.23 -9.83 16.23
C THR A 87 8.84 -8.43 16.28
N ILE A 88 8.06 -7.43 16.73
CA ILE A 88 8.49 -6.04 16.88
C ILE A 88 8.09 -5.54 18.26
N ALA A 89 9.06 -5.06 19.02
CA ALA A 89 8.86 -4.49 20.36
C ALA A 89 9.50 -3.10 20.46
N PRO A 90 9.10 -2.27 21.41
CA PRO A 90 9.67 -0.94 21.60
C PRO A 90 11.18 -0.96 21.83
N VAL A 91 11.89 0.04 21.34
CA VAL A 91 13.34 0.21 21.59
C VAL A 91 13.61 0.22 23.10
N GLY A 92 14.58 -0.56 23.52
CA GLY A 92 14.99 -0.66 24.93
C GLY A 92 14.10 -1.52 25.81
N SER A 93 13.18 -2.28 25.23
CA SER A 93 12.35 -3.26 25.97
C SER A 93 13.15 -4.47 26.42
N ASN A 94 14.36 -4.68 25.85
CA ASN A 94 15.25 -5.81 26.14
C ASN A 94 14.64 -7.19 25.87
N VAL A 95 13.74 -7.25 24.90
CA VAL A 95 13.16 -8.50 24.37
C VAL A 95 13.53 -8.67 22.89
N ALA A 96 13.25 -9.83 22.32
CA ALA A 96 13.46 -10.02 20.89
C ALA A 96 12.62 -9.01 20.10
N GLY A 97 13.21 -8.48 19.02
CA GLY A 97 12.54 -7.52 18.19
C GLY A 97 12.48 -6.08 18.71
N ASP A 98 13.27 -5.70 19.70
CA ASP A 98 13.29 -4.36 20.31
C ASP A 98 13.86 -3.26 19.37
N SER A 99 13.61 -3.40 18.09
CA SER A 99 13.95 -2.43 17.03
C SER A 99 13.01 -1.23 16.97
N GLY A 100 11.88 -1.27 17.67
CA GLY A 100 10.82 -0.25 17.67
C GLY A 100 9.97 -0.27 16.40
N LEU A 101 10.59 -0.51 15.26
CA LEU A 101 9.95 -0.59 13.96
C LEU A 101 10.75 -1.47 12.99
N VAL A 102 10.06 -1.96 11.97
CA VAL A 102 10.64 -2.63 10.80
C VAL A 102 10.19 -1.90 9.54
N ASN A 103 11.15 -1.52 8.69
CA ASN A 103 10.87 -0.97 7.37
C ASN A 103 10.84 -2.09 6.32
N ILE A 104 9.81 -2.08 5.50
CA ILE A 104 9.57 -2.98 4.37
C ILE A 104 9.53 -2.12 3.13
N LYS A 105 10.59 -2.17 2.31
CA LYS A 105 10.70 -1.38 1.09
C LYS A 105 10.54 -2.27 -0.13
N PHE A 106 9.67 -1.87 -1.04
CA PHE A 106 9.46 -2.53 -2.32
C PHE A 106 10.35 -1.88 -3.39
N LYS A 107 10.94 -2.71 -4.25
CA LYS A 107 11.79 -2.26 -5.36
C LYS A 107 11.01 -1.54 -6.45
N GLU A 108 9.77 -1.94 -6.61
CA GLU A 108 8.78 -1.31 -7.48
C GLU A 108 7.49 -1.09 -6.68
N ALA A 109 6.65 -0.15 -7.15
CA ALA A 109 5.40 0.15 -6.48
C ALA A 109 4.46 -1.06 -6.48
N VAL A 110 3.76 -1.24 -5.37
CA VAL A 110 2.78 -2.30 -5.15
C VAL A 110 1.38 -1.70 -5.00
N ASN A 111 0.36 -2.50 -5.28
CA ASN A 111 -1.04 -2.14 -5.01
C ASN A 111 -1.65 -2.99 -3.88
N TYR A 112 -0.85 -3.88 -3.31
CA TYR A 112 -1.29 -4.77 -2.24
C TYR A 112 -0.11 -5.16 -1.35
N PHE A 113 -0.36 -5.12 -0.05
CA PHE A 113 0.46 -5.75 0.98
C PHE A 113 -0.45 -6.42 2.00
N GLY A 114 -0.10 -7.63 2.42
CA GLY A 114 -0.83 -8.36 3.44
C GLY A 114 0.12 -9.06 4.41
N PHE A 115 -0.40 -9.42 5.57
CA PHE A 115 0.36 -10.14 6.58
C PHE A 115 -0.59 -10.87 7.54
N TYR A 116 -0.12 -11.96 8.11
CA TYR A 116 -0.79 -12.60 9.22
C TYR A 116 -0.42 -11.88 10.51
N GLY A 117 -1.37 -11.18 11.11
CA GLY A 117 -1.18 -10.50 12.39
C GLY A 117 -1.49 -11.45 13.54
N GLY A 118 -0.52 -11.60 14.46
CA GLY A 118 -0.66 -12.39 15.68
C GLY A 118 -0.95 -11.50 16.88
N SER A 119 -1.76 -11.98 17.82
CA SER A 119 -2.06 -11.31 19.10
C SER A 119 -2.21 -9.78 19.01
N LEU A 120 -3.05 -9.34 18.05
CA LEU A 120 -3.22 -7.93 17.73
C LEU A 120 -3.60 -7.09 18.95
N ASP A 121 -2.91 -5.96 19.09
CA ASP A 121 -3.15 -4.95 20.12
C ASP A 121 -3.38 -3.57 19.50
N ASP A 122 -4.02 -2.66 20.20
CA ASP A 122 -4.27 -1.28 19.77
C ASP A 122 -2.97 -0.45 19.61
N TYR A 123 -1.87 -0.89 20.23
CA TYR A 123 -0.54 -0.29 20.12
C TYR A 123 0.32 -0.87 18.98
N ASN A 124 -0.21 -1.77 18.15
CA ASN A 124 0.41 -2.26 16.92
C ASN A 124 0.01 -1.36 15.76
N PHE A 125 0.96 -0.90 14.97
CA PHE A 125 0.72 0.06 13.88
C PHE A 125 1.36 -0.36 12.58
N VAL A 126 0.68 -0.02 11.48
CA VAL A 126 1.18 -0.17 10.11
C VAL A 126 1.03 1.17 9.38
N ASP A 127 2.16 1.78 9.03
CA ASP A 127 2.22 3.02 8.28
C ASP A 127 2.54 2.73 6.81
N ILE A 128 1.78 3.29 5.88
CA ILE A 128 1.94 3.07 4.44
C ILE A 128 2.41 4.35 3.77
N TYR A 129 3.44 4.24 2.93
CA TYR A 129 4.10 5.37 2.29
C TYR A 129 4.21 5.22 0.77
N LYS A 130 4.23 6.37 0.10
CA LYS A 130 4.67 6.52 -1.29
C LYS A 130 5.83 7.52 -1.31
N GLY A 131 7.03 7.04 -1.57
CA GLY A 131 8.25 7.80 -1.30
C GLY A 131 8.35 8.18 0.18
N ASP A 132 8.45 9.48 0.46
CA ASP A 132 8.47 10.02 1.83
C ASP A 132 7.11 10.46 2.34
N GLN A 133 6.06 10.39 1.50
CA GLN A 133 4.71 10.77 1.89
C GLN A 133 4.02 9.63 2.64
N LEU A 134 3.61 9.88 3.89
CA LEU A 134 2.70 9.00 4.62
C LEU A 134 1.31 9.08 3.99
N LEU A 135 0.81 7.95 3.50
CA LEU A 135 -0.52 7.84 2.92
C LEU A 135 -1.58 7.50 3.98
N LYS A 136 -1.27 6.54 4.84
CA LYS A 136 -2.20 6.02 5.84
C LYS A 136 -1.46 5.36 7.00
N THR A 137 -2.04 5.46 8.18
CA THR A 137 -1.69 4.65 9.36
C THR A 137 -2.89 3.81 9.75
N PHE A 138 -2.67 2.55 10.05
CA PHE A 138 -3.63 1.65 10.69
C PHE A 138 -3.06 1.18 12.03
N SER A 139 -3.94 1.04 13.01
CA SER A 139 -3.65 0.36 14.28
C SER A 139 -4.36 -0.98 14.35
N GLY A 140 -4.03 -1.81 15.33
CA GLY A 140 -4.78 -3.05 15.56
C GLY A 140 -6.26 -2.80 15.84
N ALA A 141 -6.62 -1.66 16.42
CA ALA A 141 -8.01 -1.27 16.66
C ALA A 141 -8.80 -0.93 15.37
N ASP A 142 -8.12 -0.63 14.26
CA ASP A 142 -8.76 -0.35 12.97
C ASP A 142 -9.09 -1.63 12.18
N VAL A 143 -8.61 -2.80 12.66
CA VAL A 143 -8.78 -4.08 11.97
C VAL A 143 -10.22 -4.55 12.11
N PRO A 144 -10.97 -4.74 11.01
CA PRO A 144 -12.38 -5.13 11.05
C PRO A 144 -12.57 -6.48 11.76
N ASN A 145 -13.52 -6.53 12.68
CA ASN A 145 -13.88 -7.72 13.47
C ASN A 145 -12.75 -8.26 14.37
N ALA A 146 -11.61 -7.57 14.48
CA ALA A 146 -10.56 -7.95 15.41
C ALA A 146 -10.92 -7.51 16.84
N ILE A 147 -10.49 -8.31 17.79
CA ILE A 147 -10.44 -7.93 19.19
C ILE A 147 -8.98 -7.61 19.50
N ALA A 148 -8.62 -6.32 19.45
CA ALA A 148 -7.24 -5.85 19.68
C ALA A 148 -6.92 -5.85 21.19
N ASN A 149 -6.81 -7.02 21.78
CA ASN A 149 -6.57 -7.25 23.22
C ASN A 149 -5.36 -8.15 23.52
N GLY A 150 -4.52 -8.37 22.51
CA GLY A 150 -3.32 -9.20 22.64
C GLY A 150 -3.56 -10.69 22.86
N SER A 151 -4.75 -11.20 22.56
CA SER A 151 -5.06 -12.62 22.75
C SER A 151 -4.34 -13.50 21.72
N TRP A 152 -3.36 -14.26 22.15
CA TRP A 152 -2.65 -15.22 21.30
C TRP A 152 -3.35 -16.58 21.19
N THR A 153 -4.48 -16.77 21.89
CA THR A 153 -5.27 -18.02 21.89
C THR A 153 -6.60 -17.91 21.17
N SER A 154 -6.90 -16.75 20.57
CA SER A 154 -8.15 -16.47 19.87
C SER A 154 -7.91 -16.12 18.40
N SER A 155 -8.66 -16.74 17.50
CA SER A 155 -8.67 -16.35 16.07
C SER A 155 -9.15 -14.93 15.82
N GLU A 156 -9.87 -14.31 16.78
CA GLU A 156 -10.38 -12.93 16.67
C GLU A 156 -9.29 -11.86 16.87
N ALA A 157 -8.18 -12.22 17.52
CA ALA A 157 -7.00 -11.37 17.64
C ALA A 157 -5.86 -11.80 16.69
N ASN A 158 -6.10 -12.81 15.85
CA ASN A 158 -5.11 -13.37 14.93
C ASN A 158 -5.78 -13.61 13.58
N MET A 159 -5.43 -12.80 12.58
CA MET A 159 -6.04 -12.88 11.26
C MET A 159 -5.13 -12.35 10.16
N PHE A 160 -5.43 -12.72 8.94
CA PHE A 160 -4.71 -12.17 7.79
C PHE A 160 -5.28 -10.79 7.43
N ILE A 161 -4.42 -9.79 7.47
CA ILE A 161 -4.74 -8.38 7.19
C ILE A 161 -4.28 -8.06 5.78
N ASN A 162 -5.19 -7.48 4.98
CA ASN A 162 -4.95 -7.10 3.60
C ASN A 162 -5.07 -5.57 3.47
N LEU A 163 -4.02 -4.93 3.00
CA LEU A 163 -3.94 -3.51 2.71
C LEU A 163 -3.95 -3.33 1.19
N VAL A 164 -5.06 -2.85 0.67
CA VAL A 164 -5.33 -2.78 -0.78
C VAL A 164 -5.42 -1.32 -1.19
N ALA A 165 -4.57 -0.91 -2.13
CA ALA A 165 -4.68 0.39 -2.75
C ALA A 165 -5.84 0.43 -3.74
N ASP A 166 -6.56 1.54 -3.81
CA ASP A 166 -7.61 1.75 -4.78
C ASP A 166 -7.08 1.72 -6.23
N THR A 167 -7.98 1.57 -7.18
CA THR A 167 -7.62 1.49 -8.60
C THR A 167 -6.80 2.70 -9.04
N GLY A 168 -5.59 2.43 -9.56
CA GLY A 168 -4.65 3.46 -10.00
C GLY A 168 -3.73 3.99 -8.89
N GLU A 169 -3.98 3.61 -7.64
CA GLU A 169 -3.14 3.97 -6.50
C GLU A 169 -2.07 2.91 -6.23
N THR A 170 -0.97 3.36 -5.66
CA THR A 170 0.18 2.49 -5.33
C THR A 170 0.94 3.03 -4.13
N PHE A 171 1.71 2.16 -3.50
CA PHE A 171 2.66 2.51 -2.45
C PHE A 171 3.97 1.71 -2.64
N ASP A 172 5.04 2.15 -2.00
CA ASP A 172 6.36 1.55 -2.17
C ASP A 172 7.08 1.22 -0.86
N ARG A 173 6.45 1.56 0.27
CA ARG A 173 7.03 1.29 1.59
C ARG A 173 5.94 1.07 2.64
N VAL A 174 6.17 0.09 3.51
CA VAL A 174 5.38 -0.17 4.70
C VAL A 174 6.30 -0.12 5.91
N VAL A 175 5.86 0.51 7.00
CA VAL A 175 6.55 0.52 8.28
C VAL A 175 5.64 -0.14 9.30
N MET A 176 6.10 -1.23 9.88
CA MET A 176 5.42 -1.89 10.99
C MET A 176 6.11 -1.47 12.29
N ARG A 177 5.36 -1.06 13.29
CA ARG A 177 5.89 -0.60 14.56
C ARG A 177 4.98 -0.95 15.73
N SER A 178 5.57 -1.04 16.91
CA SER A 178 4.82 -1.28 18.15
C SER A 178 5.24 -0.32 19.26
N ASN A 179 4.25 0.15 20.01
CA ASN A 179 4.46 0.93 21.23
C ASN A 179 4.36 0.07 22.51
N GLY A 180 4.05 -1.23 22.36
CA GLY A 180 3.97 -2.23 23.43
C GLY A 180 4.67 -3.52 23.04
N ILE A 181 4.71 -4.49 23.96
CA ILE A 181 5.32 -5.81 23.76
C ILE A 181 4.20 -6.82 23.50
N ALA A 182 4.11 -7.42 22.27
CA ALA A 182 4.86 -7.12 21.06
C ALA A 182 3.88 -7.05 19.87
N PHE A 183 4.38 -6.87 18.64
CA PHE A 183 3.61 -7.01 17.42
C PHE A 183 4.18 -8.19 16.62
N GLU A 184 3.46 -9.28 16.58
CA GLU A 184 3.84 -10.49 15.86
C GLU A 184 3.20 -10.50 14.47
N THR A 185 4.00 -10.79 13.45
CA THR A 185 3.50 -10.87 12.08
C THR A 185 4.19 -11.98 11.31
N ASP A 186 3.46 -12.64 10.41
CA ASP A 186 3.99 -13.67 9.55
C ASP A 186 3.38 -13.62 8.15
N ASN A 187 3.91 -14.44 7.25
CA ASN A 187 3.39 -14.64 5.89
C ASN A 187 3.14 -13.32 5.15
N HIS A 188 4.13 -12.43 5.15
CA HIS A 188 4.03 -11.16 4.46
C HIS A 188 3.83 -11.38 2.96
N ALA A 189 2.74 -10.85 2.41
CA ALA A 189 2.37 -11.02 1.02
C ALA A 189 2.32 -9.68 0.29
N TYR A 190 2.74 -9.66 -0.96
CA TYR A 190 2.68 -8.45 -1.78
C TYR A 190 2.29 -8.77 -3.22
N ARG A 191 1.76 -7.77 -3.92
CA ARG A 191 1.44 -7.83 -5.33
C ARG A 191 1.91 -6.55 -6.01
N LEU A 192 2.64 -6.72 -7.12
CA LEU A 192 3.10 -5.60 -7.93
C LEU A 192 1.89 -4.86 -8.53
N ALA A 193 1.99 -3.55 -8.62
CA ALA A 193 1.02 -2.79 -9.37
C ALA A 193 1.11 -3.16 -10.85
N SER A 194 -0.04 -3.44 -11.48
CA SER A 194 -0.06 -3.61 -12.93
C SER A 194 0.30 -2.28 -13.59
N VAL A 195 1.42 -2.24 -14.32
CA VAL A 195 1.76 -1.11 -15.15
C VAL A 195 0.79 -1.12 -16.35
N PRO A 196 -0.03 -0.06 -16.56
CA PRO A 196 -0.82 0.03 -17.78
C PRO A 196 0.11 -0.04 -18.99
N GLU A 197 -0.14 -0.98 -19.90
CA GLU A 197 0.70 -1.13 -21.08
C GLU A 197 0.74 0.19 -21.88
N PRO A 198 1.91 0.60 -22.40
CA PRO A 198 2.04 1.86 -23.15
C PRO A 198 1.06 2.00 -24.32
N SER A 199 0.56 0.88 -24.85
CA SER A 199 -0.46 0.81 -25.90
C SER A 199 -1.80 1.42 -25.49
N ALA A 200 -2.21 1.32 -24.22
CA ALA A 200 -3.45 1.94 -23.75
C ALA A 200 -3.33 3.47 -23.68
N MET A 201 -2.18 3.99 -23.26
CA MET A 201 -1.89 5.44 -23.23
C MET A 201 -1.79 6.02 -24.64
N LEU A 202 -1.12 5.33 -25.58
CA LEU A 202 -1.04 5.76 -26.98
C LEU A 202 -2.41 5.76 -27.67
N GLY A 203 -3.29 4.82 -27.34
CA GLY A 203 -4.67 4.78 -27.87
C GLY A 203 -5.48 6.01 -27.46
N VAL A 204 -5.41 6.43 -26.20
CA VAL A 204 -6.13 7.61 -25.69
C VAL A 204 -5.60 8.91 -26.33
N VAL A 205 -4.28 9.05 -26.46
CA VAL A 205 -3.66 10.22 -27.11
C VAL A 205 -4.00 10.26 -28.60
N ALA A 206 -4.00 9.12 -29.30
CA ALA A 206 -4.37 9.05 -30.72
C ALA A 206 -5.84 9.45 -30.97
N ILE A 207 -6.77 8.95 -30.13
CA ILE A 207 -8.19 9.32 -30.22
C ILE A 207 -8.40 10.81 -29.94
N GLY A 208 -7.71 11.37 -28.94
CA GLY A 208 -7.75 12.81 -28.63
C GLY A 208 -7.23 13.67 -29.77
N ALA A 209 -6.13 13.30 -30.41
CA ALA A 209 -5.55 14.03 -31.55
C ALA A 209 -6.44 13.97 -32.80
N CYS A 210 -7.01 12.81 -33.12
CA CYS A 210 -7.96 12.65 -34.25
C CYS A 210 -9.26 13.41 -33.99
N GLY A 211 -9.75 13.48 -32.76
CA GLY A 211 -10.93 14.25 -32.38
C GLY A 211 -10.72 15.76 -32.59
N MET A 212 -9.58 16.31 -32.19
CA MET A 212 -9.24 17.71 -32.37
C MET A 212 -9.08 18.06 -33.84
N MET A 213 -8.41 17.24 -34.66
CA MET A 213 -8.29 17.50 -36.11
C MET A 213 -9.63 17.51 -36.83
N SER A 214 -10.59 16.68 -36.42
CA SER A 214 -11.93 16.67 -37.02
C SER A 214 -12.73 17.94 -36.71
N LEU A 215 -12.57 18.49 -35.51
CA LEU A 215 -13.19 19.74 -35.10
C LEU A 215 -12.61 20.97 -35.88
N PHE A 216 -11.29 21.00 -36.08
CA PHE A 216 -10.62 22.02 -36.87
C PHE A 216 -11.06 22.00 -38.35
N LYS A 217 -11.18 20.81 -38.96
CA LYS A 217 -11.66 20.68 -40.35
C LYS A 217 -13.10 21.15 -40.51
N ARG A 218 -13.99 20.89 -39.55
CA ARG A 218 -15.38 21.38 -39.57
C ARG A 218 -15.47 22.90 -39.42
N SER A 219 -14.58 23.54 -38.69
CA SER A 219 -14.52 24.98 -38.49
C SER A 219 -14.09 25.69 -39.78
N GLN A 220 -13.12 25.16 -40.51
CA GLN A 220 -12.67 25.76 -41.79
C GLN A 220 -13.69 25.64 -42.91
N GLN A 221 -14.45 24.55 -42.99
CA GLN A 221 -15.52 24.43 -43.99
C GLN A 221 -16.67 25.42 -43.79
N LYS A 222 -16.97 25.83 -42.55
CA LYS A 222 -18.01 26.86 -42.30
C LYS A 222 -17.60 28.28 -42.71
N VAL A 223 -16.30 28.54 -42.81
CA VAL A 223 -15.80 29.87 -43.27
C VAL A 223 -15.77 29.93 -44.79
N ALA A 224 -15.53 28.84 -45.51
CA ALA A 224 -15.47 28.79 -46.96
C ALA A 224 -16.84 28.88 -47.69
N VAL A 225 -17.96 28.65 -46.98
CA VAL A 225 -19.32 28.67 -47.53
C VAL A 225 -19.98 30.07 -47.38
N LYS A 226 -19.34 31.06 -46.75
CA LYS A 226 -19.83 32.42 -46.55
C LYS A 226 -19.03 33.49 -47.30
N GLY A 227 -18.23 33.11 -48.33
CA GLY A 227 -17.52 33.99 -49.23
C GLY A 227 -18.17 34.06 -50.62
#